data_d29fded855f015f777ee3aa19f2df685
#
_entry.id   d29fded855f015f777ee3aa19f2df685
#
_cell.length_a   1.000
_cell.length_b   1.000
_cell.length_c   1.000
_cell.angle_alpha   90.00
_cell.angle_beta   90.00
_cell.angle_gamma   90.00
#
_symmetry.space_group_name_H-M   'P 1'
#
loop_
_entity.id
_entity.type
_entity.pdbx_description
1 polymer ?
#
loop_
_entity_poly.entity_id
_entity_poly.type
_entity_poly.pdbx_seq_one_letter_code
_entity_poly.pdbx_strand_id
1 'polypeptide(L)'
;MIDTVKLRLNYTESPTFNVGQYLDNSKSNMNTDTGELWGSGTLRNMHVFYNGGGIVVEGSIGGFLFPNNSRIPKRQDVGTAIEQLSDLLHLPMSNALVVRLDCGYHWNMERPANHYFPLLCEATYFERLNQTSTTLKYAKGGKKETNVLIFYDKAKECKDKGKPLLDGFGENVLRYECRWMSRVSRQFGLGQLTASILTNEDFYHSMVKRWGDFYESINKSFRGDYDMPLMGNVRLANDFIYSILLNLQDAGVVIDIEKTMKDSNVFGEKGWQYDNLRRSIINRRAKVEQYASYGLTDELNDKVRDVVNNCE
;
A
#
# COMPACT_ATOMS: atom_id res chain seq x y z
N MET A 1 -9.14 4.37 7.14
CA MET A 1 -8.04 4.20 6.16
C MET A 1 -6.98 5.29 6.18
N ILE A 2 -7.32 6.55 6.52
CA ILE A 2 -6.30 7.62 6.62
C ILE A 2 -5.36 7.27 7.77
N ASP A 3 -4.07 7.14 7.46
CA ASP A 3 -3.05 6.76 8.44
C ASP A 3 -2.26 7.98 8.90
N THR A 4 -1.53 8.61 8.00
CA THR A 4 -0.66 9.75 8.31
C THR A 4 -1.12 10.98 7.54
N VAL A 5 -1.13 12.11 8.23
CA VAL A 5 -1.41 13.41 7.63
C VAL A 5 -0.29 14.40 7.93
N LYS A 6 -0.05 15.31 6.99
CA LYS A 6 0.71 16.53 7.23
C LYS A 6 -0.19 17.72 6.94
N LEU A 7 -0.51 18.46 7.98
CA LEU A 7 -1.40 19.60 7.97
C LEU A 7 -0.59 20.88 8.12
N ARG A 8 -0.92 21.91 7.33
CA ARG A 8 -0.31 23.23 7.42
C ARG A 8 -1.40 24.29 7.59
N LEU A 9 -1.39 24.98 8.70
CA LEU A 9 -2.22 26.15 8.95
C LEU A 9 -1.36 27.42 8.88
N ASN A 10 -1.64 28.27 7.91
CA ASN A 10 -1.03 29.60 7.85
C ASN A 10 -1.84 30.53 8.77
N TYR A 11 -1.17 31.36 9.55
CA TYR A 11 -1.85 32.34 10.38
C TYR A 11 -2.32 33.52 9.54
N THR A 12 -3.55 33.96 9.74
CA THR A 12 -4.05 35.24 9.25
C THR A 12 -3.57 36.37 10.17
N GLU A 13 -3.54 36.08 11.46
CA GLU A 13 -2.97 36.91 12.52
C GLU A 13 -2.14 35.99 13.40
N SER A 14 -0.97 36.42 13.83
CA SER A 14 -0.13 35.62 14.74
C SER A 14 -0.88 35.36 16.03
N PRO A 15 -0.87 34.11 16.54
CA PRO A 15 -1.51 33.82 17.82
C PRO A 15 -0.85 34.65 18.93
N THR A 16 -1.67 35.12 19.85
CA THR A 16 -1.24 35.91 21.02
C THR A 16 -0.53 35.08 22.09
N PHE A 17 -0.41 33.77 21.87
CA PHE A 17 0.19 32.81 22.77
C PHE A 17 1.30 32.01 22.06
N ASN A 18 2.23 31.51 22.86
CA ASN A 18 3.30 30.63 22.36
C ASN A 18 2.78 29.18 22.21
N VAL A 19 2.65 28.69 20.98
CA VAL A 19 2.23 27.30 20.69
C VAL A 19 3.11 26.27 21.41
N GLY A 20 4.40 26.56 21.59
CA GLY A 20 5.35 25.68 22.25
C GLY A 20 4.96 25.27 23.68
N GLN A 21 4.13 26.05 24.38
CA GLN A 21 3.67 25.73 25.74
C GLN A 21 2.72 24.51 25.80
N TYR A 22 2.12 24.15 24.65
CA TYR A 22 1.20 23.00 24.52
C TYR A 22 1.89 21.74 24.00
N LEU A 23 3.21 21.79 23.75
CA LEU A 23 3.97 20.71 23.14
C LEU A 23 4.90 20.02 24.15
N ASP A 24 4.97 18.71 24.06
CA ASP A 24 6.00 17.91 24.72
C ASP A 24 7.34 18.10 24.00
N ASN A 25 8.45 18.04 24.76
CA ASN A 25 9.81 18.17 24.22
C ASN A 25 9.99 19.43 23.36
N SER A 26 9.31 20.52 23.70
CA SER A 26 9.34 21.76 22.95
C SER A 26 10.73 22.38 22.95
N LYS A 27 11.16 22.77 21.75
CA LYS A 27 12.38 23.58 21.53
C LYS A 27 11.97 24.82 20.76
N SER A 28 12.35 25.99 21.26
CA SER A 28 12.09 27.25 20.59
C SER A 28 13.40 28.04 20.41
N ASN A 29 13.47 28.76 19.32
CA ASN A 29 14.56 29.67 19.01
C ASN A 29 13.95 31.01 18.58
N MET A 30 14.66 32.09 18.81
CA MET A 30 14.29 33.43 18.39
C MET A 30 15.41 34.02 17.54
N ASN A 31 15.05 34.55 16.39
CA ASN A 31 15.97 35.37 15.62
C ASN A 31 16.18 36.68 16.38
N THR A 32 17.42 36.93 16.81
CA THR A 32 17.76 38.12 17.62
C THR A 32 17.60 39.44 16.85
N ASP A 33 17.70 39.41 15.52
CA ASP A 33 17.62 40.58 14.67
C ASP A 33 16.19 40.94 14.29
N THR A 34 15.36 39.92 14.04
CA THR A 34 13.95 40.11 13.61
C THR A 34 12.94 39.90 14.72
N GLY A 35 13.33 39.32 15.84
CA GLY A 35 12.41 38.88 16.91
C GLY A 35 11.48 37.72 16.54
N GLU A 36 11.66 37.12 15.36
CA GLU A 36 10.82 36.03 14.90
C GLU A 36 11.07 34.76 15.73
N LEU A 37 10.01 34.23 16.32
CA LEU A 37 10.01 32.98 17.08
C LEU A 37 9.70 31.81 16.16
N TRP A 38 10.48 30.75 16.24
CA TRP A 38 10.20 29.47 15.63
C TRP A 38 10.55 28.32 16.57
N GLY A 39 9.83 27.20 16.41
CA GLY A 39 10.07 26.07 17.29
C GLY A 39 9.47 24.77 16.76
N SER A 40 9.75 23.71 17.51
CA SER A 40 9.19 22.39 17.25
C SER A 40 9.03 21.62 18.55
N GLY A 41 8.16 20.61 18.52
CA GLY A 41 7.94 19.69 19.62
C GLY A 41 7.04 18.55 19.18
N THR A 42 6.50 17.84 20.14
CA THR A 42 5.54 16.76 19.89
C THR A 42 4.25 17.02 20.63
N LEU A 43 3.13 16.60 20.04
CA LEU A 43 1.84 16.53 20.70
C LEU A 43 1.38 15.08 20.59
N ARG A 44 1.55 14.30 21.65
CA ARG A 44 1.46 12.84 21.62
C ARG A 44 2.45 12.28 20.56
N ASN A 45 1.94 11.66 19.48
CA ASN A 45 2.76 11.13 18.36
C ASN A 45 2.84 12.08 17.15
N MET A 46 2.22 13.27 17.23
CA MET A 46 2.29 14.28 16.17
C MET A 46 3.55 15.13 16.34
N HIS A 47 4.33 15.26 15.27
CA HIS A 47 5.41 16.25 15.20
C HIS A 47 4.85 17.60 14.82
N VAL A 48 5.19 18.62 15.58
CA VAL A 48 4.71 19.98 15.39
C VAL A 48 5.89 20.90 15.15
N PHE A 49 5.81 21.68 14.08
CA PHE A 49 6.71 22.79 13.79
C PHE A 49 5.88 24.07 13.65
N TYR A 50 6.36 25.17 14.23
CA TYR A 50 5.68 26.46 14.19
C TYR A 50 6.65 27.62 14.02
N ASN A 51 6.18 28.70 13.40
CA ASN A 51 6.86 29.98 13.28
C ASN A 51 5.84 31.13 13.23
N GLY A 52 6.29 32.35 13.01
CA GLY A 52 5.40 33.52 12.90
C GLY A 52 4.39 33.45 11.76
N GLY A 53 4.65 32.67 10.73
CA GLY A 53 3.74 32.51 9.55
C GLY A 53 2.74 31.37 9.67
N GLY A 54 2.92 30.43 10.61
CA GLY A 54 2.01 29.28 10.69
C GLY A 54 2.52 28.09 11.48
N ILE A 55 1.76 27.02 11.42
CA ILE A 55 2.04 25.74 12.08
C ILE A 55 1.94 24.60 11.08
N VAL A 56 2.80 23.61 11.24
CA VAL A 56 2.78 22.33 10.52
C VAL A 56 2.68 21.20 11.53
N VAL A 57 1.70 20.31 11.36
CA VAL A 57 1.49 19.13 12.20
C VAL A 57 1.59 17.89 11.33
N GLU A 58 2.42 16.92 11.68
CA GLU A 58 2.60 15.68 10.92
C GLU A 58 2.62 14.46 11.84
N GLY A 59 1.81 13.45 11.53
CA GLY A 59 1.79 12.20 12.29
C GLY A 59 0.66 11.26 11.90
N SER A 60 0.63 10.10 12.56
CA SER A 60 -0.40 9.07 12.35
C SER A 60 -1.66 9.41 13.16
N ILE A 61 -2.80 9.42 12.47
CA ILE A 61 -4.13 9.61 13.08
C ILE A 61 -4.43 8.49 14.08
N GLY A 62 -4.15 7.24 13.69
CA GLY A 62 -4.36 6.09 14.59
C GLY A 62 -3.50 6.17 15.83
N GLY A 63 -2.21 6.53 15.68
CA GLY A 63 -1.31 6.71 16.82
C GLY A 63 -1.67 7.90 17.72
N PHE A 64 -2.37 8.92 17.20
CA PHE A 64 -2.84 10.06 17.96
C PHE A 64 -4.04 9.73 18.85
N LEU A 65 -4.97 8.91 18.33
CA LEU A 65 -6.23 8.59 18.99
C LEU A 65 -6.14 7.36 19.88
N PHE A 66 -5.34 6.37 19.50
CA PHE A 66 -5.34 5.06 20.15
C PHE A 66 -3.98 4.76 20.78
N PRO A 67 -3.94 4.05 21.92
CA PRO A 67 -2.70 3.71 22.62
C PRO A 67 -1.74 2.86 21.75
N ASN A 68 -2.29 2.06 20.86
CA ASN A 68 -1.55 1.27 19.88
C ASN A 68 -2.05 1.59 18.47
N ASN A 69 -1.17 1.58 17.48
CA ASN A 69 -1.50 1.85 16.08
C ASN A 69 -2.05 0.58 15.37
N SER A 70 -2.84 -0.23 16.10
CA SER A 70 -3.37 -1.50 15.62
C SER A 70 -4.70 -1.33 14.88
N ARG A 71 -5.47 -0.32 15.26
CA ARG A 71 -6.78 -0.04 14.66
C ARG A 71 -6.62 0.88 13.45
N ILE A 72 -7.26 0.51 12.35
CA ILE A 72 -7.39 1.37 11.16
C ILE A 72 -8.43 2.45 11.48
N PRO A 73 -8.06 3.75 11.44
CA PRO A 73 -9.02 4.83 11.69
C PRO A 73 -10.14 4.82 10.67
N LYS A 74 -11.37 4.93 11.15
CA LYS A 74 -12.55 5.20 10.34
C LYS A 74 -12.64 6.68 9.98
N ARG A 75 -13.51 7.04 9.05
CA ARG A 75 -13.76 8.44 8.65
C ARG A 75 -14.10 9.34 9.85
N GLN A 76 -14.93 8.86 10.75
CA GLN A 76 -15.30 9.60 11.97
C GLN A 76 -14.12 9.82 12.93
N ASP A 77 -13.22 8.82 13.05
CA ASP A 77 -12.03 8.96 13.88
C ASP A 77 -11.13 10.10 13.38
N VAL A 78 -11.08 10.33 12.04
CA VAL A 78 -10.33 11.46 11.46
C VAL A 78 -10.89 12.80 11.94
N GLY A 79 -12.22 12.94 11.95
CA GLY A 79 -12.89 14.14 12.49
C GLY A 79 -12.52 14.39 13.94
N THR A 80 -12.66 13.35 14.77
CA THR A 80 -12.28 13.40 16.19
C THR A 80 -10.81 13.80 16.39
N ALA A 81 -9.89 13.29 15.56
CA ALA A 81 -8.48 13.69 15.64
C ALA A 81 -8.28 15.17 15.32
N ILE A 82 -8.94 15.69 14.28
CA ILE A 82 -8.85 17.10 13.87
C ILE A 82 -9.42 18.02 14.94
N GLU A 83 -10.56 17.65 15.54
CA GLU A 83 -11.16 18.38 16.66
C GLU A 83 -10.22 18.41 17.87
N GLN A 84 -9.70 17.25 18.30
CA GLN A 84 -8.74 17.19 19.41
C GLN A 84 -7.46 17.97 19.12
N LEU A 85 -6.94 17.96 17.87
CA LEU A 85 -5.81 18.80 17.49
C LEU A 85 -6.13 20.28 17.62
N SER A 86 -7.36 20.69 17.23
CA SER A 86 -7.80 22.09 17.35
C SER A 86 -7.89 22.52 18.81
N ASP A 87 -8.46 21.68 19.65
CA ASP A 87 -8.64 21.96 21.10
C ASP A 87 -7.29 22.02 21.81
N LEU A 88 -6.41 21.05 21.58
CA LEU A 88 -5.11 20.95 22.25
C LEU A 88 -4.12 22.04 21.81
N LEU A 89 -4.20 22.50 20.56
CA LEU A 89 -3.35 23.57 20.04
C LEU A 89 -3.98 24.95 20.15
N HIS A 90 -5.27 25.04 20.51
CA HIS A 90 -6.07 26.26 20.48
C HIS A 90 -6.06 26.99 19.14
N LEU A 91 -6.06 26.19 18.04
CA LEU A 91 -5.98 26.66 16.64
C LEU A 91 -7.04 25.95 15.78
N PRO A 92 -7.61 26.62 14.77
CA PRO A 92 -8.65 26.03 13.92
C PRO A 92 -8.05 25.03 12.91
N MET A 93 -7.59 23.86 13.40
CA MET A 93 -6.91 22.85 12.59
C MET A 93 -7.80 22.26 11.49
N SER A 94 -9.13 22.37 11.59
CA SER A 94 -10.08 22.03 10.51
C SER A 94 -9.82 22.81 9.21
N ASN A 95 -9.28 24.04 9.32
CA ASN A 95 -8.93 24.89 8.18
C ASN A 95 -7.52 24.64 7.66
N ALA A 96 -6.73 23.81 8.31
CA ALA A 96 -5.37 23.51 7.89
C ALA A 96 -5.34 22.80 6.53
N LEU A 97 -4.44 23.20 5.65
CA LEU A 97 -4.22 22.58 4.34
C LEU A 97 -3.55 21.21 4.48
N VAL A 98 -4.08 20.22 3.80
CA VAL A 98 -3.47 18.89 3.72
C VAL A 98 -2.35 18.92 2.69
N VAL A 99 -1.10 18.83 3.14
CA VAL A 99 0.09 18.87 2.26
C VAL A 99 0.69 17.48 2.01
N ARG A 100 0.37 16.51 2.87
CA ARG A 100 0.61 15.07 2.68
C ARG A 100 -0.56 14.28 3.25
N LEU A 101 -0.89 13.19 2.57
CA LEU A 101 -1.93 12.26 2.97
C LEU A 101 -1.46 10.84 2.70
N ASP A 102 -1.44 10.00 3.72
CA ASP A 102 -1.13 8.57 3.59
C ASP A 102 -2.39 7.77 3.91
N CYS A 103 -2.72 6.85 3.02
CA CYS A 103 -3.87 5.97 3.13
C CYS A 103 -3.40 4.52 3.06
N GLY A 104 -3.80 3.69 4.00
CA GLY A 104 -3.36 2.31 4.04
C GLY A 104 -4.34 1.38 4.71
N TYR A 105 -4.21 0.12 4.34
CA TYR A 105 -4.97 -0.98 4.91
C TYR A 105 -4.05 -2.19 5.14
N HIS A 106 -4.41 -3.08 6.05
CA HIS A 106 -3.65 -4.29 6.31
C HIS A 106 -4.60 -5.48 6.51
N TRP A 107 -4.14 -6.65 6.11
CA TRP A 107 -4.92 -7.90 6.12
C TRP A 107 -4.12 -9.06 6.70
N ASN A 108 -4.84 -9.99 7.32
CA ASN A 108 -4.34 -11.34 7.48
C ASN A 108 -4.27 -12.01 6.10
N MET A 109 -3.13 -12.61 5.81
CA MET A 109 -2.86 -13.29 4.54
C MET A 109 -2.61 -14.78 4.80
N GLU A 110 -2.87 -15.61 3.78
CA GLU A 110 -2.58 -17.05 3.87
C GLU A 110 -1.08 -17.33 3.98
N ARG A 111 -0.25 -16.49 3.34
CA ARG A 111 1.20 -16.65 3.31
C ARG A 111 1.91 -15.38 3.83
N PRO A 112 3.19 -15.50 4.22
CA PRO A 112 4.03 -14.35 4.57
C PRO A 112 4.07 -13.30 3.45
N ALA A 113 4.18 -12.03 3.82
CA ALA A 113 4.12 -10.88 2.90
C ALA A 113 5.10 -10.96 1.72
N ASN A 114 6.28 -11.54 1.93
CA ASN A 114 7.30 -11.69 0.88
C ASN A 114 6.89 -12.64 -0.26
N HIS A 115 5.87 -13.48 -0.09
CA HIS A 115 5.34 -14.34 -1.15
C HIS A 115 4.51 -13.54 -2.16
N TYR A 116 3.92 -12.39 -1.75
CA TYR A 116 3.11 -11.53 -2.61
C TYR A 116 3.94 -10.53 -3.41
N PHE A 117 5.12 -10.11 -2.92
CA PHE A 117 5.94 -9.10 -3.61
C PHE A 117 6.39 -9.49 -5.02
N PRO A 118 6.80 -10.75 -5.30
CA PRO A 118 7.15 -11.15 -6.66
C PRO A 118 5.97 -11.18 -7.63
N LEU A 119 4.72 -11.23 -7.10
CA LEU A 119 3.50 -11.22 -7.91
C LEU A 119 3.15 -9.79 -8.40
N LEU A 120 3.65 -8.78 -7.69
CA LEU A 120 3.46 -7.38 -8.03
C LEU A 120 4.61 -6.92 -8.93
N CYS A 121 4.34 -6.86 -10.23
CA CYS A 121 5.32 -6.53 -11.28
C CYS A 121 5.43 -5.01 -11.49
N GLU A 122 5.67 -4.57 -12.72
CA GLU A 122 5.74 -3.16 -13.08
C GLU A 122 4.37 -2.48 -12.93
N ALA A 123 4.36 -1.21 -12.58
CA ALA A 123 3.15 -0.42 -12.42
C ALA A 123 3.11 0.73 -13.45
N THR A 124 1.92 0.97 -14.02
CA THR A 124 1.73 2.09 -14.92
C THR A 124 1.97 3.41 -14.17
N TYR A 125 2.84 4.26 -14.70
CA TYR A 125 3.24 5.57 -14.13
C TYR A 125 4.03 5.55 -12.82
N PHE A 126 4.42 4.38 -12.30
CA PHE A 126 5.27 4.25 -11.12
C PHE A 126 6.53 3.47 -11.49
N GLU A 127 7.63 3.88 -10.93
CA GLU A 127 8.89 3.14 -10.97
C GLU A 127 8.91 2.15 -9.80
N ARG A 128 9.14 0.88 -10.10
CA ARG A 128 9.36 -0.16 -9.09
C ARG A 128 10.79 0.00 -8.58
N LEU A 129 10.94 0.45 -7.35
CA LEU A 129 12.24 0.83 -6.80
C LEU A 129 12.95 -0.36 -6.12
N ASN A 130 12.62 -0.60 -4.87
CA ASN A 130 13.31 -1.58 -4.04
C ASN A 130 12.35 -2.67 -3.56
N GLN A 131 12.82 -3.91 -3.68
CA GLN A 131 12.23 -5.05 -3.01
C GLN A 131 13.24 -5.63 -2.03
N THR A 132 12.83 -5.70 -0.76
CA THR A 132 13.52 -6.47 0.28
C THR A 132 12.67 -7.68 0.67
N SER A 133 13.12 -8.50 1.59
CA SER A 133 12.29 -9.59 2.14
C SER A 133 11.06 -9.11 2.91
N THR A 134 11.00 -7.82 3.28
CA THR A 134 9.93 -7.28 4.14
C THR A 134 9.17 -6.11 3.52
N THR A 135 9.65 -5.55 2.40
CA THR A 135 9.08 -4.33 1.80
C THR A 135 9.26 -4.31 0.30
N LEU A 136 8.20 -3.89 -0.41
CA LEU A 136 8.20 -3.55 -1.82
C LEU A 136 7.73 -2.11 -1.98
N LYS A 137 8.48 -1.29 -2.73
CA LYS A 137 8.19 0.14 -2.94
C LYS A 137 8.09 0.48 -4.42
N TYR A 138 7.09 1.30 -4.75
CA TYR A 138 6.96 1.99 -6.03
C TYR A 138 6.90 3.49 -5.77
N ALA A 139 7.47 4.30 -6.67
CA ALA A 139 7.37 5.75 -6.58
C ALA A 139 7.11 6.41 -7.93
N LYS A 140 6.49 7.58 -7.89
CA LYS A 140 6.27 8.46 -9.03
C LYS A 140 6.87 9.83 -8.74
N GLY A 141 7.51 10.46 -9.75
CA GLY A 141 8.00 11.83 -9.65
C GLY A 141 9.51 11.99 -9.60
N GLY A 142 10.28 10.94 -9.86
CA GLY A 142 11.75 11.01 -9.91
C GLY A 142 12.36 11.46 -8.58
N LYS A 143 13.32 12.42 -8.59
CA LYS A 143 14.01 12.90 -7.38
C LYS A 143 13.06 13.45 -6.30
N LYS A 144 11.91 13.99 -6.68
CA LYS A 144 10.86 14.44 -5.77
C LYS A 144 9.65 13.54 -5.91
N GLU A 145 9.59 12.50 -5.09
CA GLU A 145 8.46 11.58 -5.07
C GLU A 145 7.14 12.35 -4.84
N THR A 146 6.21 12.20 -5.77
CA THR A 146 4.86 12.80 -5.65
C THR A 146 3.86 11.84 -5.07
N ASN A 147 4.01 10.55 -5.41
CA ASN A 147 3.23 9.44 -4.89
C ASN A 147 4.15 8.26 -4.60
N VAL A 148 3.84 7.52 -3.56
CA VAL A 148 4.56 6.31 -3.19
C VAL A 148 3.56 5.22 -2.85
N LEU A 149 3.76 4.02 -3.41
CA LEU A 149 3.02 2.82 -3.02
C LEU A 149 4.00 1.92 -2.26
N ILE A 150 3.59 1.43 -1.12
CA ILE A 150 4.42 0.57 -0.28
C ILE A 150 3.60 -0.65 0.16
N PHE A 151 4.17 -1.82 -0.08
CA PHE A 151 3.70 -3.09 0.48
C PHE A 151 4.72 -3.57 1.49
N TYR A 152 4.30 -3.95 2.68
CA TYR A 152 5.24 -4.42 3.69
C TYR A 152 4.62 -5.38 4.71
N ASP A 153 5.51 -6.17 5.32
CA ASP A 153 5.19 -7.07 6.42
C ASP A 153 4.93 -6.25 7.69
N LYS A 154 3.66 -6.09 8.03
CA LYS A 154 3.22 -5.30 9.18
C LYS A 154 3.51 -6.00 10.50
N ALA A 155 3.42 -7.34 10.54
CA ALA A 155 3.72 -8.10 11.75
C ALA A 155 5.21 -7.96 12.12
N LYS A 156 6.09 -8.07 11.11
CA LYS A 156 7.52 -7.86 11.32
C LYS A 156 7.84 -6.42 11.71
N GLU A 157 7.20 -5.43 11.09
CA GLU A 157 7.38 -4.02 11.47
C GLU A 157 7.03 -3.79 12.95
N CYS A 158 5.92 -4.35 13.43
CA CYS A 158 5.53 -4.27 14.84
C CYS A 158 6.59 -4.89 15.75
N LYS A 159 7.07 -6.09 15.40
CA LYS A 159 8.11 -6.80 16.15
C LYS A 159 9.42 -6.00 16.21
N ASP A 160 9.88 -5.48 15.07
CA ASP A 160 11.14 -4.71 14.98
C ASP A 160 11.07 -3.40 15.78
N LYS A 161 9.87 -2.82 15.93
CA LYS A 161 9.62 -1.61 16.73
C LYS A 161 9.25 -1.90 18.20
N GLY A 162 9.29 -3.15 18.63
CA GLY A 162 8.88 -3.55 19.99
C GLY A 162 7.42 -3.25 20.32
N LYS A 163 6.56 -3.17 19.28
CA LYS A 163 5.12 -2.95 19.46
C LYS A 163 4.39 -4.28 19.52
N PRO A 164 3.27 -4.37 20.28
CA PRO A 164 2.45 -5.56 20.27
C PRO A 164 1.94 -5.85 18.85
N LEU A 165 1.73 -7.13 18.54
CA LEU A 165 1.01 -7.54 17.35
C LEU A 165 -0.40 -6.93 17.38
N LEU A 166 -0.94 -6.73 16.20
CA LEU A 166 -2.27 -6.15 16.02
C LEU A 166 -3.33 -7.10 16.59
N ASP A 167 -4.26 -6.59 17.38
CA ASP A 167 -5.33 -7.39 17.96
C ASP A 167 -6.17 -8.06 16.87
N GLY A 168 -6.36 -9.38 16.95
CA GLY A 168 -7.09 -10.16 15.96
C GLY A 168 -6.31 -10.49 14.68
N PHE A 169 -5.03 -10.13 14.62
CA PHE A 169 -4.17 -10.45 13.48
C PHE A 169 -3.17 -11.56 13.83
N GLY A 170 -2.86 -12.41 12.84
CA GLY A 170 -1.84 -13.45 12.93
C GLY A 170 -0.44 -12.94 12.60
N GLU A 171 0.45 -13.89 12.27
CA GLU A 171 1.84 -13.58 11.93
C GLU A 171 2.01 -13.08 10.47
N ASN A 172 1.08 -13.43 9.59
CA ASN A 172 1.11 -13.07 8.17
C ASN A 172 0.27 -11.83 7.92
N VAL A 173 0.79 -10.64 8.20
CA VAL A 173 0.05 -9.39 7.98
C VAL A 173 0.71 -8.57 6.89
N LEU A 174 0.06 -8.49 5.73
CA LEU A 174 0.45 -7.61 4.64
C LEU A 174 -0.24 -6.25 4.80
N ARG A 175 0.53 -5.17 4.71
CA ARG A 175 -0.01 -3.81 4.60
C ARG A 175 0.29 -3.23 3.23
N TYR A 176 -0.71 -2.62 2.62
CA TYR A 176 -0.58 -1.77 1.45
C TYR A 176 -0.92 -0.33 1.80
N GLU A 177 -0.05 0.59 1.43
CA GLU A 177 -0.11 2.01 1.75
C GLU A 177 0.18 2.85 0.51
N CYS A 178 -0.67 3.83 0.25
CA CYS A 178 -0.47 4.86 -0.76
C CYS A 178 -0.21 6.20 -0.06
N ARG A 179 0.85 6.88 -0.47
CA ARG A 179 1.25 8.21 0.05
C ARG A 179 1.15 9.25 -1.04
N TRP A 180 0.35 10.26 -0.81
CA TRP A 180 0.31 11.50 -1.62
C TRP A 180 1.23 12.52 -0.97
N MET A 181 2.46 12.64 -1.50
CA MET A 181 3.56 13.39 -0.87
C MET A 181 3.57 14.87 -1.25
N SER A 182 2.89 15.27 -2.33
CA SER A 182 2.86 16.66 -2.79
C SER A 182 1.65 16.94 -3.68
N ARG A 183 1.26 18.22 -3.76
CA ARG A 183 0.15 18.70 -4.61
C ARG A 183 -1.14 17.90 -4.37
N VAL A 184 -1.42 17.53 -3.12
CA VAL A 184 -2.52 16.62 -2.77
C VAL A 184 -3.85 17.14 -3.28
N SER A 185 -4.20 18.41 -3.04
CA SER A 185 -5.44 19.02 -3.52
C SER A 185 -5.60 18.91 -5.05
N ARG A 186 -4.55 19.22 -5.81
CA ARG A 186 -4.57 19.12 -7.27
C ARG A 186 -4.76 17.67 -7.75
N GLN A 187 -4.20 16.69 -7.04
CA GLN A 187 -4.36 15.29 -7.38
C GLN A 187 -5.80 14.82 -7.24
N PHE A 188 -6.59 15.46 -6.38
CA PHE A 188 -8.02 15.19 -6.20
C PHE A 188 -8.92 16.18 -6.96
N GLY A 189 -8.36 17.02 -7.84
CA GLY A 189 -9.13 17.98 -8.62
C GLY A 189 -9.71 19.14 -7.80
N LEU A 190 -9.18 19.38 -6.59
CA LEU A 190 -9.63 20.41 -5.66
C LEU A 190 -8.72 21.64 -5.73
N GLY A 191 -9.30 22.84 -5.62
CA GLY A 191 -8.53 24.07 -5.45
C GLY A 191 -7.72 24.05 -4.16
N GLN A 192 -8.38 23.71 -3.06
CA GLN A 192 -7.77 23.49 -1.74
C GLN A 192 -8.34 22.25 -1.10
N LEU A 193 -7.49 21.50 -0.39
CA LEU A 193 -7.89 20.40 0.44
C LEU A 193 -7.57 20.75 1.89
N THR A 194 -8.61 21.08 2.66
CA THR A 194 -8.50 21.35 4.09
C THR A 194 -8.73 20.08 4.92
N ALA A 195 -8.30 20.08 6.16
CA ALA A 195 -8.47 18.94 7.06
C ALA A 195 -9.95 18.58 7.27
N SER A 196 -10.87 19.56 7.27
CA SER A 196 -12.31 19.32 7.33
C SER A 196 -12.85 18.49 6.17
N ILE A 197 -12.26 18.59 4.98
CA ILE A 197 -12.69 17.81 3.80
C ILE A 197 -12.36 16.33 3.96
N LEU A 198 -11.37 15.96 4.77
CA LEU A 198 -11.00 14.56 5.00
C LEU A 198 -12.15 13.72 5.62
N THR A 199 -13.13 14.37 6.24
CA THR A 199 -14.32 13.74 6.83
C THR A 199 -15.51 13.72 5.89
N ASN A 200 -15.44 14.43 4.74
CA ASN A 200 -16.50 14.42 3.73
C ASN A 200 -16.55 13.02 3.09
N GLU A 201 -17.77 12.49 2.94
CA GLU A 201 -18.00 11.14 2.46
C GLU A 201 -17.56 10.95 1.01
N ASP A 202 -17.94 11.87 0.13
CA ASP A 202 -17.58 11.80 -1.30
C ASP A 202 -16.07 11.88 -1.50
N PHE A 203 -15.39 12.75 -0.72
CA PHE A 203 -13.93 12.81 -0.75
C PHE A 203 -13.31 11.52 -0.27
N TYR A 204 -13.82 10.96 0.83
CA TYR A 204 -13.29 9.73 1.41
C TYR A 204 -13.42 8.54 0.45
N HIS A 205 -14.59 8.37 -0.19
CA HIS A 205 -14.80 7.35 -1.22
C HIS A 205 -13.90 7.57 -2.44
N SER A 206 -13.77 8.82 -2.90
CA SER A 206 -12.85 9.17 -4.00
C SER A 206 -11.39 8.82 -3.68
N MET A 207 -10.96 9.04 -2.44
CA MET A 207 -9.63 8.70 -1.96
C MET A 207 -9.42 7.18 -1.93
N VAL A 208 -10.38 6.43 -1.39
CA VAL A 208 -10.32 4.96 -1.33
C VAL A 208 -10.32 4.36 -2.72
N LYS A 209 -11.20 4.85 -3.60
CA LYS A 209 -11.23 4.42 -5.00
C LYS A 209 -9.86 4.64 -5.67
N ARG A 210 -9.27 5.82 -5.50
CA ARG A 210 -7.95 6.14 -6.09
C ARG A 210 -6.82 5.29 -5.51
N TRP A 211 -6.89 4.93 -4.24
CA TRP A 211 -5.99 3.97 -3.60
C TRP A 211 -6.11 2.58 -4.28
N GLY A 212 -7.32 2.12 -4.55
CA GLY A 212 -7.58 0.91 -5.31
C GLY A 212 -7.12 1.00 -6.77
N ASP A 213 -7.40 2.11 -7.46
CA ASP A 213 -6.98 2.33 -8.86
C ASP A 213 -5.45 2.27 -9.00
N PHE A 214 -4.69 2.76 -8.02
CA PHE A 214 -3.23 2.63 -8.02
C PHE A 214 -2.77 1.18 -7.84
N TYR A 215 -3.44 0.40 -7.00
CA TYR A 215 -3.18 -1.03 -6.89
C TYR A 215 -3.47 -1.75 -8.22
N GLU A 216 -4.60 -1.45 -8.85
CA GLU A 216 -4.98 -2.06 -10.14
C GLU A 216 -4.03 -1.67 -11.28
N SER A 217 -3.34 -0.53 -11.18
CA SER A 217 -2.32 -0.12 -12.16
C SER A 217 -1.03 -0.94 -12.12
N ILE A 218 -0.84 -1.77 -11.08
CA ILE A 218 0.29 -2.70 -10.96
C ILE A 218 -0.04 -3.96 -11.76
N ASN A 219 0.82 -4.32 -12.70
CA ASN A 219 0.73 -5.60 -13.41
C ASN A 219 0.95 -6.74 -12.41
N LYS A 220 0.13 -7.75 -12.46
CA LYS A 220 0.23 -8.92 -11.57
C LYS A 220 0.73 -10.13 -12.35
N SER A 221 1.65 -10.86 -11.76
CA SER A 221 2.08 -12.16 -12.25
C SER A 221 1.20 -13.23 -11.61
N PHE A 222 0.59 -14.06 -12.43
CA PHE A 222 -0.10 -15.24 -11.97
C PHE A 222 0.94 -16.35 -11.75
N ARG A 223 1.50 -16.40 -10.55
CA ARG A 223 2.25 -17.59 -10.13
C ARG A 223 1.29 -18.46 -9.35
N GLY A 224 0.98 -19.63 -9.89
CA GLY A 224 0.42 -20.70 -9.08
C GLY A 224 1.36 -20.95 -7.90
N ASP A 225 0.81 -21.12 -6.70
CA ASP A 225 1.60 -21.46 -5.52
C ASP A 225 2.07 -22.90 -5.68
N TYR A 226 3.26 -23.04 -6.27
CA TYR A 226 3.90 -24.34 -6.35
C TYR A 226 4.69 -24.56 -5.07
N ASP A 227 4.24 -25.53 -4.30
CA ASP A 227 4.90 -25.93 -3.08
C ASP A 227 6.36 -26.30 -3.38
N MET A 228 7.31 -25.52 -2.88
CA MET A 228 8.74 -25.68 -3.16
C MET A 228 9.28 -27.10 -2.87
N PRO A 229 8.75 -27.88 -1.90
CA PRO A 229 9.08 -29.31 -1.74
C PRO A 229 8.85 -30.16 -3.00
N LEU A 230 7.92 -29.75 -3.88
CA LEU A 230 7.66 -30.46 -5.13
C LEU A 230 8.80 -30.31 -6.16
N MET A 231 9.64 -29.30 -6.03
CA MET A 231 10.77 -29.04 -6.94
C MET A 231 11.93 -30.04 -6.77
N GLY A 232 12.00 -30.80 -5.71
CA GLY A 232 12.93 -31.91 -5.51
C GLY A 232 12.65 -33.14 -6.39
N ASN A 233 11.52 -33.19 -7.07
CA ASN A 233 11.11 -34.28 -7.95
C ASN A 233 11.11 -33.83 -9.41
N VAL A 234 11.99 -34.40 -10.24
CA VAL A 234 12.15 -34.09 -11.67
C VAL A 234 10.82 -34.17 -12.44
N ARG A 235 9.92 -35.06 -12.05
CA ARG A 235 8.60 -35.21 -12.66
C ARG A 235 7.71 -33.99 -12.39
N LEU A 236 7.79 -33.45 -11.18
CA LEU A 236 7.04 -32.25 -10.76
C LEU A 236 7.66 -30.97 -11.32
N ALA A 237 8.99 -30.90 -11.46
CA ALA A 237 9.66 -29.81 -12.15
C ALA A 237 9.22 -29.72 -13.62
N ASN A 238 9.04 -30.85 -14.32
CA ASN A 238 8.50 -30.87 -15.65
C ASN A 238 7.03 -30.42 -15.70
N ASP A 239 6.20 -30.82 -14.72
CA ASP A 239 4.81 -30.40 -14.62
C ASP A 239 4.73 -28.88 -14.37
N PHE A 240 5.65 -28.31 -13.59
CA PHE A 240 5.80 -26.88 -13.39
C PHE A 240 6.17 -26.13 -14.67
N ILE A 241 7.17 -26.60 -15.43
CA ILE A 241 7.56 -25.99 -16.71
C ILE A 241 6.37 -26.01 -17.69
N TYR A 242 5.64 -27.12 -17.76
CA TYR A 242 4.45 -27.23 -18.60
C TYR A 242 3.35 -26.26 -18.19
N SER A 243 3.12 -26.07 -16.88
CA SER A 243 2.11 -25.11 -16.41
C SER A 243 2.47 -23.66 -16.77
N ILE A 244 3.76 -23.30 -16.69
CA ILE A 244 4.22 -21.97 -17.14
C ILE A 244 3.97 -21.81 -18.65
N LEU A 245 4.30 -22.81 -19.46
CA LEU A 245 4.10 -22.76 -20.91
C LEU A 245 2.61 -22.65 -21.27
N LEU A 246 1.73 -23.36 -20.57
CA LEU A 246 0.27 -23.28 -20.77
C LEU A 246 -0.29 -21.93 -20.36
N ASN A 247 0.16 -21.37 -19.24
CA ASN A 247 -0.26 -20.03 -18.80
C ASN A 247 0.20 -18.94 -19.78
N LEU A 248 1.40 -19.08 -20.35
CA LEU A 248 1.89 -18.18 -21.39
C LEU A 248 1.08 -18.32 -22.69
N GLN A 249 0.65 -19.51 -23.04
CA GLN A 249 -0.23 -19.77 -24.18
C GLN A 249 -1.62 -19.14 -23.97
N ASP A 250 -2.21 -19.31 -22.80
CA ASP A 250 -3.51 -18.73 -22.46
C ASP A 250 -3.45 -17.18 -22.39
N ALA A 251 -2.29 -16.62 -22.05
CA ALA A 251 -2.02 -15.19 -22.12
C ALA A 251 -1.72 -14.66 -23.56
N GLY A 252 -1.82 -15.52 -24.56
CA GLY A 252 -1.56 -15.15 -25.96
C GLY A 252 -0.09 -14.87 -26.31
N VAL A 253 0.84 -15.21 -25.41
CA VAL A 253 2.28 -14.89 -25.54
C VAL A 253 3.06 -16.02 -26.22
N VAL A 254 2.50 -17.23 -26.30
CA VAL A 254 3.25 -18.41 -26.76
C VAL A 254 2.55 -19.20 -27.85
N ILE A 255 3.39 -19.68 -28.73
CA ILE A 255 3.21 -20.68 -29.73
C ILE A 255 2.28 -21.83 -29.24
N ASP A 256 1.28 -22.13 -30.02
CA ASP A 256 0.46 -23.33 -29.81
C ASP A 256 1.38 -24.57 -29.83
N ILE A 257 1.60 -25.13 -28.65
CA ILE A 257 2.53 -26.25 -28.43
C ILE A 257 2.07 -27.45 -29.24
N GLU A 258 0.76 -27.75 -29.28
CA GLU A 258 0.21 -28.86 -30.04
C GLU A 258 0.46 -28.68 -31.55
N LYS A 259 0.19 -27.47 -32.06
CA LYS A 259 0.41 -27.12 -33.46
C LYS A 259 1.90 -27.14 -33.79
N THR A 260 2.74 -26.55 -32.97
CA THR A 260 4.21 -26.54 -33.21
C THR A 260 4.80 -27.94 -33.21
N MET A 261 4.35 -28.80 -32.30
CA MET A 261 4.80 -30.21 -32.27
C MET A 261 4.32 -31.02 -33.48
N LYS A 262 3.13 -30.73 -33.97
CA LYS A 262 2.56 -31.35 -35.16
C LYS A 262 3.27 -30.86 -36.43
N ASP A 263 3.47 -29.55 -36.53
CA ASP A 263 4.09 -28.91 -37.70
C ASP A 263 5.60 -29.21 -37.80
N SER A 264 6.28 -29.40 -36.66
CA SER A 264 7.71 -29.75 -36.62
C SER A 264 8.00 -31.19 -36.99
N ASN A 265 6.97 -32.03 -37.11
CA ASN A 265 7.09 -33.47 -37.42
C ASN A 265 8.13 -34.21 -36.55
N VAL A 266 8.34 -33.76 -35.31
CA VAL A 266 9.37 -34.30 -34.38
C VAL A 266 9.20 -35.80 -34.15
N PHE A 267 7.97 -36.30 -34.27
CA PHE A 267 7.64 -37.72 -34.05
C PHE A 267 7.57 -38.56 -35.29
N GLY A 268 7.73 -38.00 -36.50
CA GLY A 268 7.67 -38.68 -37.76
C GLY A 268 6.42 -39.56 -37.90
N GLU A 269 6.58 -40.81 -38.40
CA GLU A 269 5.47 -41.77 -38.56
C GLU A 269 4.96 -42.36 -37.22
N LYS A 270 5.54 -42.03 -36.08
CA LYS A 270 5.17 -42.57 -34.76
C LYS A 270 4.04 -41.77 -34.11
N GLY A 271 2.87 -41.73 -34.75
CA GLY A 271 1.68 -41.02 -34.25
C GLY A 271 1.27 -41.37 -32.81
N TRP A 272 1.56 -42.58 -32.33
CA TRP A 272 1.28 -43.01 -30.99
C TRP A 272 2.10 -42.24 -29.94
N GLN A 273 3.30 -41.75 -30.26
CA GLN A 273 4.11 -40.91 -29.33
C GLN A 273 3.51 -39.54 -29.20
N TYR A 274 3.01 -38.96 -30.28
CA TYR A 274 2.27 -37.71 -30.27
C TYR A 274 1.00 -37.82 -29.40
N ASP A 275 0.20 -38.88 -29.61
CA ASP A 275 -1.03 -39.08 -28.81
C ASP A 275 -0.76 -39.32 -27.35
N ASN A 276 0.33 -39.99 -26.98
CA ASN A 276 0.72 -40.18 -25.59
C ASN A 276 1.16 -38.85 -24.95
N LEU A 277 1.91 -38.06 -25.70
CA LEU A 277 2.36 -36.75 -25.20
C LEU A 277 1.16 -35.78 -25.06
N ARG A 278 0.26 -35.76 -26.05
CA ARG A 278 -0.97 -34.98 -26.02
C ARG A 278 -1.85 -35.36 -24.81
N ARG A 279 -2.06 -36.64 -24.57
CA ARG A 279 -2.77 -37.13 -23.37
C ARG A 279 -2.05 -36.76 -22.08
N SER A 280 -0.74 -36.82 -22.07
CA SER A 280 0.06 -36.40 -20.93
C SER A 280 -0.11 -34.91 -20.64
N ILE A 281 -0.13 -34.03 -21.66
CA ILE A 281 -0.37 -32.59 -21.55
C ILE A 281 -1.77 -32.32 -21.00
N ILE A 282 -2.80 -32.94 -21.56
CA ILE A 282 -4.19 -32.79 -21.11
C ILE A 282 -4.36 -33.24 -19.65
N ASN A 283 -3.82 -34.39 -19.29
CA ASN A 283 -3.90 -34.91 -17.93
C ASN A 283 -3.11 -34.04 -16.92
N ARG A 284 -2.02 -33.41 -17.37
CA ARG A 284 -1.25 -32.47 -16.54
C ARG A 284 -1.97 -31.14 -16.38
N ARG A 285 -2.62 -30.65 -17.44
CA ARG A 285 -3.48 -29.46 -17.38
C ARG A 285 -4.59 -29.63 -16.35
N ALA A 286 -5.32 -30.75 -16.38
CA ALA A 286 -6.34 -31.06 -15.40
C ALA A 286 -5.79 -31.14 -13.95
N LYS A 287 -4.56 -31.69 -13.79
CA LYS A 287 -3.88 -31.70 -12.48
C LYS A 287 -3.44 -30.32 -12.03
N VAL A 288 -2.88 -29.53 -12.96
CA VAL A 288 -2.46 -28.15 -12.66
C VAL A 288 -3.67 -27.29 -12.30
N GLU A 289 -4.79 -27.43 -13.02
CA GLU A 289 -6.06 -26.77 -12.68
C GLU A 289 -6.58 -27.21 -11.29
N GLN A 290 -6.34 -28.45 -10.89
CA GLN A 290 -6.66 -28.97 -9.55
C GLN A 290 -5.73 -28.43 -8.46
N TYR A 291 -4.49 -28.06 -8.82
CA TYR A 291 -3.50 -27.39 -7.94
C TYR A 291 -3.46 -25.88 -8.14
N ALA A 292 -4.15 -25.34 -9.14
CA ALA A 292 -4.48 -23.92 -9.25
C ALA A 292 -5.53 -23.57 -8.18
N SER A 293 -5.18 -23.88 -6.93
CA SER A 293 -5.85 -23.29 -5.79
C SER A 293 -5.77 -21.77 -5.98
N TYR A 294 -6.84 -21.10 -5.64
CA TYR A 294 -7.02 -19.67 -5.44
C TYR A 294 -5.65 -18.98 -5.31
N GLY A 295 -5.21 -18.34 -6.38
CA GLY A 295 -3.84 -17.88 -6.45
C GLY A 295 -3.65 -16.76 -5.43
N LEU A 296 -2.47 -16.64 -4.84
CA LEU A 296 -2.13 -15.55 -3.92
C LEU A 296 -2.44 -14.17 -4.51
N THR A 297 -2.36 -14.06 -5.83
CA THR A 297 -2.76 -12.86 -6.58
C THR A 297 -4.26 -12.59 -6.43
N ASP A 298 -5.09 -13.62 -6.49
CA ASP A 298 -6.55 -13.51 -6.36
C ASP A 298 -6.92 -13.15 -4.92
N GLU A 299 -6.28 -13.77 -3.94
CA GLU A 299 -6.46 -13.42 -2.53
C GLU A 299 -6.20 -11.91 -2.31
N LEU A 300 -5.07 -11.39 -2.81
CA LEU A 300 -4.73 -9.98 -2.63
C LEU A 300 -5.68 -9.06 -3.41
N ASN A 301 -6.06 -9.44 -4.64
CA ASN A 301 -7.02 -8.69 -5.45
C ASN A 301 -8.38 -8.58 -4.75
N ASP A 302 -8.89 -9.70 -4.23
CA ASP A 302 -10.19 -9.74 -3.56
C ASP A 302 -10.18 -8.91 -2.28
N LYS A 303 -9.09 -8.99 -1.48
CA LYS A 303 -8.94 -8.17 -0.28
C LYS A 303 -8.91 -6.66 -0.59
N VAL A 304 -8.24 -6.25 -1.66
CA VAL A 304 -8.24 -4.83 -2.07
C VAL A 304 -9.61 -4.39 -2.58
N ARG A 305 -10.27 -5.21 -3.41
CA ARG A 305 -11.63 -4.93 -3.93
C ARG A 305 -12.66 -4.84 -2.82
N ASP A 306 -12.57 -5.74 -1.82
CA ASP A 306 -13.45 -5.71 -0.66
C ASP A 306 -13.35 -4.36 0.08
N VAL A 307 -12.15 -3.86 0.31
CA VAL A 307 -11.95 -2.54 0.92
C VAL A 307 -12.52 -1.41 0.07
N VAL A 308 -12.32 -1.44 -1.26
CA VAL A 308 -12.84 -0.40 -2.16
C VAL A 308 -14.37 -0.38 -2.17
N ASN A 309 -15.00 -1.56 -2.11
CA ASN A 309 -16.45 -1.70 -2.20
C ASN A 309 -17.17 -1.47 -0.86
N ASN A 310 -16.52 -1.76 0.27
CA ASN A 310 -17.14 -1.77 1.60
C ASN A 310 -16.52 -0.75 2.57
N CYS A 311 -15.75 0.23 2.08
CA CYS A 311 -15.11 1.22 2.95
C CYS A 311 -16.12 2.24 3.47
N GLU A 312 -16.37 2.22 4.78
CA GLU A 312 -17.17 3.19 5.54
C GLU A 312 -16.31 4.29 6.18
#